data_9ceb1bfa2f7d2675c98d256c00322bd8
#
_entry.id   9ceb1bfa2f7d2675c98d256c00322bd8
#
_cell.length_a   1.000
_cell.length_b   1.000
_cell.length_c   1.000
_cell.angle_alpha   90.00
_cell.angle_beta   90.00
_cell.angle_gamma   90.00
#
_symmetry.space_group_name_H-M   'P 1'
#
loop_
_entity.id
_entity.type
_entity.pdbx_description
1 polymer ?
#
loop_
_entity_poly.entity_id
_entity_poly.type
_entity_poly.pdbx_seq_one_letter_code
_entity_poly.pdbx_strand_id
1 'polypeptide(L)'
;AGANRVLTMDLHSSQLQGFFNVPVDNLMGMPLLAKYFKKQGLDKNDDFIVVSPDVGSVARSRAMASKFNAPLAIIDKRRPKANVMEVMNIIGDVKGKTCLMFDDMIDTAGTITQGAQALADNGAKEIIACCTHAVLSGPAIQRLQDSPLSKVVVLDTIVLPESKKLDKIEVVPTYALFAEAIERVY
;
A
#
# COMPACT_ATOMS: atom_id res chain seq x y z
N ALA A 1 -14.90 28.02 3.30
CA ALA A 1 -13.86 28.39 4.26
C ALA A 1 -12.75 29.26 3.63
N GLY A 2 -12.93 29.73 2.37
CA GLY A 2 -12.01 30.67 1.73
C GLY A 2 -10.78 30.03 1.05
N ALA A 3 -10.72 28.72 0.89
CA ALA A 3 -9.68 28.08 0.11
C ALA A 3 -9.89 28.35 -1.38
N ASN A 4 -8.82 28.70 -2.11
CA ASN A 4 -8.85 28.92 -3.55
C ASN A 4 -8.50 27.68 -4.36
N ARG A 5 -7.81 26.72 -3.74
CA ARG A 5 -7.39 25.43 -4.31
C ARG A 5 -7.14 24.42 -3.21
N VAL A 6 -7.33 23.15 -3.52
CA VAL A 6 -7.06 22.02 -2.58
C VAL A 6 -6.01 21.12 -3.20
N LEU A 7 -4.98 20.78 -2.43
CA LEU A 7 -3.94 19.84 -2.80
C LEU A 7 -4.00 18.64 -1.86
N THR A 8 -4.19 17.46 -2.41
CA THR A 8 -4.35 16.20 -1.66
C THR A 8 -3.40 15.13 -2.20
N MET A 9 -3.32 14.00 -1.52
CA MET A 9 -2.59 12.83 -1.99
C MET A 9 -3.41 11.56 -1.79
N ASP A 10 -3.53 10.73 -2.84
CA ASP A 10 -4.18 9.42 -2.85
C ASP A 10 -5.50 9.37 -2.06
N LEU A 11 -6.46 10.22 -2.43
CA LEU A 11 -7.80 10.16 -1.85
C LEU A 11 -8.36 8.73 -1.98
N HIS A 12 -8.80 8.14 -0.88
CA HIS A 12 -9.38 6.79 -0.87
C HIS A 12 -10.56 6.67 -1.85
N SER A 13 -11.39 7.69 -1.90
CA SER A 13 -12.45 7.84 -2.89
C SER A 13 -12.14 9.02 -3.80
N SER A 14 -11.76 8.77 -5.05
CA SER A 14 -11.42 9.81 -6.01
C SER A 14 -12.60 10.73 -6.33
N GLN A 15 -13.84 10.26 -6.12
CA GLN A 15 -15.06 11.04 -6.30
C GLN A 15 -15.15 12.24 -5.35
N LEU A 16 -14.42 12.24 -4.23
CA LEU A 16 -14.33 13.38 -3.29
C LEU A 16 -13.90 14.66 -3.99
N GLN A 17 -13.11 14.58 -5.07
CA GLN A 17 -12.71 15.75 -5.86
C GLN A 17 -13.91 16.52 -6.42
N GLY A 18 -15.00 15.82 -6.77
CA GLY A 18 -16.23 16.43 -7.31
C GLY A 18 -17.08 17.20 -6.29
N PHE A 19 -16.77 17.14 -5.00
CA PHE A 19 -17.50 17.89 -3.95
C PHE A 19 -16.93 19.28 -3.68
N PHE A 20 -15.80 19.62 -4.28
CA PHE A 20 -15.19 20.93 -4.11
C PHE A 20 -15.62 21.89 -5.23
N ASN A 21 -15.94 23.14 -4.86
CA ASN A 21 -16.24 24.23 -5.81
C ASN A 21 -14.96 24.99 -6.24
N VAL A 22 -13.79 24.50 -5.84
CA VAL A 22 -12.48 25.04 -6.19
C VAL A 22 -11.63 23.92 -6.83
N PRO A 23 -10.58 24.25 -7.59
CA PRO A 23 -9.70 23.25 -8.17
C PRO A 23 -9.11 22.32 -7.11
N VAL A 24 -9.04 21.02 -7.42
CA VAL A 24 -8.45 19.98 -6.57
C VAL A 24 -7.39 19.24 -7.37
N ASP A 25 -6.18 19.18 -6.81
CA ASP A 25 -5.10 18.36 -7.32
C ASP A 25 -4.90 17.17 -6.38
N ASN A 26 -5.13 15.97 -6.88
CA ASN A 26 -4.91 14.75 -6.13
C ASN A 26 -3.60 14.10 -6.58
N LEU A 27 -2.53 14.30 -5.79
CA LEU A 27 -1.21 13.75 -6.05
C LEU A 27 -1.21 12.23 -5.85
N MET A 28 -0.30 11.56 -6.55
CA MET A 28 -0.13 10.10 -6.47
C MET A 28 1.13 9.77 -5.66
N GLY A 29 0.98 9.02 -4.56
CA GLY A 29 2.10 8.55 -3.73
C GLY A 29 2.84 7.35 -4.35
N MET A 30 2.14 6.53 -5.14
CA MET A 30 2.70 5.33 -5.78
C MET A 30 4.05 5.56 -6.49
N PRO A 31 4.29 6.66 -7.26
CA PRO A 31 5.59 6.89 -7.90
C PRO A 31 6.75 7.06 -6.90
N LEU A 32 6.49 7.62 -5.72
CA LEU A 32 7.50 7.75 -4.66
C LEU A 32 7.87 6.37 -4.10
N LEU A 33 6.87 5.54 -3.79
CA LEU A 33 7.06 4.17 -3.32
C LEU A 33 7.79 3.33 -4.38
N ALA A 34 7.39 3.42 -5.65
CA ALA A 34 8.05 2.70 -6.73
C ALA A 34 9.52 3.13 -6.87
N LYS A 35 9.81 4.44 -6.78
CA LYS A 35 11.20 4.97 -6.81
C LYS A 35 12.00 4.45 -5.63
N TYR A 36 11.41 4.40 -4.44
CA TYR A 36 12.05 3.83 -3.25
C TYR A 36 12.44 2.37 -3.47
N PHE A 37 11.51 1.52 -3.89
CA PHE A 37 11.78 0.09 -4.09
C PHE A 37 12.75 -0.20 -5.24
N LYS A 38 12.74 0.61 -6.31
CA LYS A 38 13.76 0.52 -7.38
C LYS A 38 15.17 0.82 -6.85
N LYS A 39 15.31 1.81 -5.96
CA LYS A 39 16.60 2.08 -5.29
C LYS A 39 17.07 0.90 -4.42
N GLN A 40 16.13 0.09 -3.91
CA GLN A 40 16.43 -1.14 -3.17
C GLN A 40 16.71 -2.34 -4.10
N GLY A 41 16.60 -2.17 -5.42
CA GLY A 41 16.92 -3.19 -6.41
C GLY A 41 15.78 -4.18 -6.69
N LEU A 42 14.54 -3.90 -6.27
CA LEU A 42 13.41 -4.82 -6.51
C LEU A 42 13.08 -4.97 -8.00
N ASP A 43 13.39 -3.97 -8.83
CA ASP A 43 13.24 -4.02 -10.28
C ASP A 43 14.24 -4.96 -11.00
N LYS A 44 15.26 -5.44 -10.29
CA LYS A 44 16.29 -6.37 -10.78
C LYS A 44 16.12 -7.78 -10.19
N ASN A 45 15.08 -8.00 -9.42
CA ASN A 45 14.80 -9.29 -8.79
C ASN A 45 13.83 -10.07 -9.68
N ASP A 46 14.30 -11.13 -10.32
CA ASP A 46 13.50 -12.01 -11.20
C ASP A 46 12.36 -12.72 -10.44
N ASP A 47 12.51 -12.90 -9.12
CA ASP A 47 11.50 -13.53 -8.26
C ASP A 47 10.56 -12.48 -7.62
N PHE A 48 10.51 -11.26 -8.14
CA PHE A 48 9.65 -10.21 -7.61
C PHE A 48 8.24 -10.26 -8.20
N ILE A 49 7.23 -10.11 -7.35
CA ILE A 49 5.81 -10.04 -7.74
C ILE A 49 5.07 -8.99 -6.92
N VAL A 50 4.19 -8.24 -7.58
CA VAL A 50 3.24 -7.36 -6.88
C VAL A 50 1.98 -8.15 -6.55
N VAL A 51 1.44 -7.94 -5.35
CA VAL A 51 0.25 -8.64 -4.87
C VAL A 51 -0.83 -7.63 -4.52
N SER A 52 -2.01 -7.81 -5.08
CA SER A 52 -3.20 -7.06 -4.66
C SER A 52 -3.75 -7.67 -3.37
N PRO A 53 -3.90 -6.88 -2.28
CA PRO A 53 -4.40 -7.39 -1.00
C PRO A 53 -5.88 -7.81 -1.04
N ASP A 54 -6.62 -7.33 -2.03
CA ASP A 54 -8.01 -7.69 -2.30
C ASP A 54 -8.39 -7.42 -3.77
N VAL A 55 -9.62 -7.77 -4.15
CA VAL A 55 -10.13 -7.58 -5.52
C VAL A 55 -10.36 -6.09 -5.84
N GLY A 56 -10.68 -5.27 -4.83
CA GLY A 56 -10.90 -3.81 -5.00
C GLY A 56 -9.62 -3.05 -5.36
N SER A 57 -8.48 -3.51 -4.88
CA SER A 57 -7.17 -2.87 -5.07
C SER A 57 -6.42 -3.33 -6.33
N VAL A 58 -7.03 -4.20 -7.18
CA VAL A 58 -6.38 -4.79 -8.37
C VAL A 58 -5.89 -3.74 -9.37
N ALA A 59 -6.68 -2.72 -9.66
CA ALA A 59 -6.28 -1.68 -10.62
C ALA A 59 -5.04 -0.91 -10.14
N ARG A 60 -5.00 -0.57 -8.86
CA ARG A 60 -3.89 0.12 -8.18
C ARG A 60 -2.64 -0.77 -8.17
N SER A 61 -2.79 -2.03 -7.76
CA SER A 61 -1.68 -2.99 -7.73
C SER A 61 -1.12 -3.30 -9.12
N ARG A 62 -1.97 -3.33 -10.16
CA ARG A 62 -1.55 -3.47 -11.55
C ARG A 62 -0.71 -2.28 -12.01
N ALA A 63 -1.10 -1.06 -11.64
CA ALA A 63 -0.32 0.14 -11.94
C ALA A 63 1.06 0.09 -11.26
N MET A 64 1.14 -0.38 -10.02
CA MET A 64 2.41 -0.62 -9.32
C MET A 64 3.25 -1.68 -10.06
N ALA A 65 2.68 -2.84 -10.38
CA ALA A 65 3.35 -3.92 -11.11
C ALA A 65 3.95 -3.44 -12.44
N SER A 66 3.23 -2.60 -13.17
CA SER A 66 3.70 -2.01 -14.43
C SER A 66 4.95 -1.13 -14.25
N LYS A 67 5.14 -0.49 -13.09
CA LYS A 67 6.35 0.30 -12.79
C LYS A 67 7.61 -0.56 -12.70
N PHE A 68 7.45 -1.86 -12.39
CA PHE A 68 8.54 -2.82 -12.23
C PHE A 68 8.62 -3.82 -13.38
N ASN A 69 7.70 -3.76 -14.34
CA ASN A 69 7.52 -4.82 -15.34
C ASN A 69 7.35 -6.22 -14.69
N ALA A 70 6.70 -6.25 -13.53
CA ALA A 70 6.53 -7.44 -12.70
C ALA A 70 5.16 -8.09 -12.89
N PRO A 71 5.03 -9.40 -12.63
CA PRO A 71 3.75 -10.07 -12.58
C PRO A 71 2.89 -9.57 -11.43
N LEU A 72 1.58 -9.85 -11.49
CA LEU A 72 0.59 -9.52 -10.48
C LEU A 72 -0.07 -10.79 -9.95
N ALA A 73 -0.14 -10.94 -8.64
CA ALA A 73 -1.02 -11.89 -7.97
C ALA A 73 -2.14 -11.15 -7.23
N ILE A 74 -3.23 -11.85 -6.92
CA ILE A 74 -4.41 -11.29 -6.28
C ILE A 74 -4.82 -12.19 -5.12
N ILE A 75 -5.07 -11.61 -3.96
CA ILE A 75 -5.69 -12.28 -2.83
C ILE A 75 -7.20 -12.14 -2.99
N ASP A 76 -7.87 -13.24 -3.31
CA ASP A 76 -9.32 -13.32 -3.42
C ASP A 76 -9.90 -13.84 -2.10
N LYS A 77 -10.52 -12.92 -1.37
CA LYS A 77 -11.12 -13.17 -0.07
C LYS A 77 -12.58 -13.55 -0.26
N ARG A 78 -12.92 -14.82 -0.04
CA ARG A 78 -14.30 -15.33 -0.17
C ARG A 78 -14.88 -15.73 1.17
N ARG A 79 -16.11 -15.28 1.44
CA ARG A 79 -16.96 -15.81 2.49
C ARG A 79 -17.98 -16.75 1.85
N PRO A 80 -17.76 -18.07 1.86
CA PRO A 80 -18.69 -18.99 1.18
C PRO A 80 -20.09 -19.01 1.81
N LYS A 81 -20.23 -18.71 3.12
CA LYS A 81 -21.51 -18.58 3.86
C LYS A 81 -21.33 -17.67 5.06
N ALA A 82 -22.46 -17.11 5.58
CA ALA A 82 -22.48 -16.47 6.89
C ALA A 82 -21.99 -17.46 7.97
N ASN A 83 -21.09 -17.03 8.86
CA ASN A 83 -20.48 -17.82 9.94
C ASN A 83 -19.48 -18.92 9.51
N VAL A 84 -18.97 -18.90 8.29
CA VAL A 84 -17.86 -19.77 7.86
C VAL A 84 -16.58 -18.96 7.83
N MET A 85 -15.44 -19.58 8.22
CA MET A 85 -14.11 -18.96 8.14
C MET A 85 -13.85 -18.41 6.73
N GLU A 86 -13.29 -17.21 6.68
CA GLU A 86 -12.85 -16.61 5.43
C GLU A 86 -11.74 -17.47 4.81
N VAL A 87 -11.95 -17.87 3.55
CA VAL A 87 -10.91 -18.55 2.79
C VAL A 87 -10.22 -17.51 1.91
N MET A 88 -8.90 -17.40 2.04
CA MET A 88 -8.08 -16.60 1.17
C MET A 88 -7.53 -17.49 0.06
N ASN A 89 -7.94 -17.21 -1.17
CA ASN A 89 -7.43 -17.87 -2.36
C ASN A 89 -6.42 -16.92 -3.05
N ILE A 90 -5.26 -17.43 -3.44
CA ILE A 90 -4.26 -16.66 -4.17
C ILE A 90 -4.35 -17.00 -5.64
N ILE A 91 -4.62 -16.00 -6.46
CA ILE A 91 -4.61 -16.10 -7.92
C ILE A 91 -3.24 -15.62 -8.39
N GLY A 92 -2.43 -16.52 -8.90
CA GLY A 92 -1.04 -16.28 -9.30
C GLY A 92 -0.06 -17.16 -8.51
N ASP A 93 1.17 -17.26 -9.00
CA ASP A 93 2.23 -18.03 -8.35
C ASP A 93 3.09 -17.12 -7.48
N VAL A 94 3.13 -17.40 -6.16
CA VAL A 94 3.88 -16.63 -5.16
C VAL A 94 4.99 -17.45 -4.49
N LYS A 95 5.07 -18.74 -4.80
CA LYS A 95 6.03 -19.64 -4.15
C LYS A 95 7.47 -19.24 -4.49
N GLY A 96 8.27 -19.07 -3.46
CA GLY A 96 9.68 -18.68 -3.57
C GLY A 96 9.91 -17.21 -3.97
N LYS A 97 8.84 -16.40 -4.08
CA LYS A 97 8.93 -15.01 -4.56
C LYS A 97 8.97 -13.98 -3.46
N THR A 98 9.57 -12.83 -3.76
CA THR A 98 9.46 -11.60 -2.99
C THR A 98 8.17 -10.89 -3.39
N CYS A 99 7.21 -10.83 -2.46
CA CYS A 99 5.87 -10.31 -2.66
C CYS A 99 5.75 -8.88 -2.13
N LEU A 100 5.34 -7.92 -2.97
CA LEU A 100 5.03 -6.56 -2.56
C LEU A 100 3.52 -6.33 -2.58
N MET A 101 2.91 -6.19 -1.41
CA MET A 101 1.52 -5.77 -1.27
C MET A 101 1.43 -4.24 -1.26
N PHE A 102 0.54 -3.68 -2.08
CA PHE A 102 0.35 -2.24 -2.19
C PHE A 102 -1.11 -1.85 -1.99
N ASP A 103 -1.33 -0.87 -1.10
CA ASP A 103 -2.65 -0.26 -0.87
C ASP A 103 -2.53 1.27 -0.70
N ASP A 104 -3.65 2.02 -0.67
CA ASP A 104 -3.63 3.46 -0.38
C ASP A 104 -3.46 3.73 1.11
N MET A 105 -4.03 2.89 1.97
CA MET A 105 -3.90 3.05 3.41
C MET A 105 -3.79 1.72 4.14
N ILE A 106 -3.13 1.76 5.30
CA ILE A 106 -3.19 0.71 6.31
C ILE A 106 -3.86 1.31 7.54
N ASP A 107 -5.11 0.91 7.80
CA ASP A 107 -5.85 1.36 8.98
C ASP A 107 -5.64 0.38 10.15
N THR A 108 -6.48 -0.60 10.35
CA THR A 108 -6.35 -1.58 11.45
C THR A 108 -5.37 -2.71 11.17
N ALA A 109 -4.75 -2.72 10.00
CA ALA A 109 -3.84 -3.73 9.46
C ALA A 109 -4.41 -5.15 9.31
N GLY A 110 -5.73 -5.33 9.49
CA GLY A 110 -6.34 -6.67 9.40
C GLY A 110 -6.16 -7.31 8.03
N THR A 111 -6.54 -6.62 6.95
CA THR A 111 -6.45 -7.12 5.58
C THR A 111 -5.00 -7.44 5.18
N ILE A 112 -4.09 -6.50 5.46
CA ILE A 112 -2.69 -6.64 5.03
C ILE A 112 -1.97 -7.78 5.77
N THR A 113 -2.23 -7.97 7.07
CA THR A 113 -1.58 -9.02 7.86
C THR A 113 -2.16 -10.41 7.59
N GLN A 114 -3.47 -10.52 7.38
CA GLN A 114 -4.10 -11.77 6.93
C GLN A 114 -3.61 -12.15 5.53
N GLY A 115 -3.50 -11.17 4.62
CA GLY A 115 -2.92 -11.38 3.30
C GLY A 115 -1.47 -11.84 3.37
N ALA A 116 -0.67 -11.23 4.24
CA ALA A 116 0.72 -11.65 4.45
C ALA A 116 0.81 -13.09 4.97
N GLN A 117 -0.06 -13.49 5.88
CA GLN A 117 -0.10 -14.87 6.37
C GLN A 117 -0.45 -15.84 5.25
N ALA A 118 -1.46 -15.52 4.43
CA ALA A 118 -1.83 -16.36 3.29
C ALA A 118 -0.67 -16.51 2.28
N LEU A 119 0.10 -15.44 2.03
CA LEU A 119 1.28 -15.50 1.16
C LEU A 119 2.38 -16.40 1.77
N ALA A 120 2.64 -16.27 3.07
CA ALA A 120 3.60 -17.11 3.79
C ALA A 120 3.21 -18.59 3.73
N ASP A 121 1.93 -18.91 3.99
CA ASP A 121 1.39 -20.27 3.92
C ASP A 121 1.49 -20.88 2.52
N ASN A 122 1.51 -20.05 1.47
CA ASN A 122 1.71 -20.43 0.08
C ASN A 122 3.19 -20.37 -0.37
N GLY A 123 4.11 -20.23 0.57
CA GLY A 123 5.55 -20.37 0.33
C GLY A 123 6.22 -19.14 -0.27
N ALA A 124 5.67 -17.93 -0.08
CA ALA A 124 6.38 -16.70 -0.41
C ALA A 124 7.69 -16.62 0.37
N LYS A 125 8.76 -16.18 -0.31
CA LYS A 125 10.11 -16.06 0.27
C LYS A 125 10.23 -14.84 1.19
N GLU A 126 9.67 -13.74 0.76
CA GLU A 126 9.68 -12.47 1.47
C GLU A 126 8.37 -11.74 1.21
N ILE A 127 7.86 -11.04 2.21
CA ILE A 127 6.60 -10.32 2.10
C ILE A 127 6.78 -8.90 2.61
N ILE A 128 6.58 -7.95 1.72
CA ILE A 128 6.70 -6.51 1.98
C ILE A 128 5.31 -5.89 1.77
N ALA A 129 4.93 -4.96 2.63
CA ALA A 129 3.74 -4.15 2.44
C ALA A 129 4.11 -2.68 2.24
N CYS A 130 3.32 -1.95 1.47
CA CYS A 130 3.46 -0.50 1.41
C CYS A 130 2.11 0.20 1.22
N CYS A 131 2.04 1.43 1.72
CA CYS A 131 0.87 2.29 1.53
C CYS A 131 1.24 3.77 1.55
N THR A 132 0.31 4.60 1.08
CA THR A 132 0.43 6.06 1.18
C THR A 132 0.11 6.54 2.60
N HIS A 133 -1.00 6.06 3.20
CA HIS A 133 -1.51 6.56 4.47
C HIS A 133 -1.37 5.53 5.59
N ALA A 134 -0.44 5.78 6.50
CA ALA A 134 -0.23 4.96 7.69
C ALA A 134 -1.15 5.41 8.83
N VAL A 135 -2.45 5.11 8.75
CA VAL A 135 -3.44 5.44 9.78
C VAL A 135 -3.14 4.67 11.07
N LEU A 136 -2.87 3.39 10.96
CA LEU A 136 -2.43 2.49 12.01
C LEU A 136 -3.28 2.59 13.29
N SER A 137 -4.61 2.49 13.12
CA SER A 137 -5.54 2.61 14.23
C SER A 137 -5.69 1.30 15.02
N GLY A 138 -6.13 1.44 16.27
CA GLY A 138 -6.46 0.31 17.14
C GLY A 138 -5.33 -0.73 17.25
N PRO A 139 -5.57 -2.01 16.90
CA PRO A 139 -4.60 -3.09 17.06
C PRO A 139 -3.54 -3.16 15.95
N ALA A 140 -3.44 -2.15 15.05
CA ALA A 140 -2.61 -2.22 13.85
C ALA A 140 -1.13 -2.53 14.17
N ILE A 141 -0.54 -1.84 15.13
CA ILE A 141 0.86 -2.01 15.51
C ILE A 141 1.16 -3.44 15.96
N GLN A 142 0.33 -3.98 16.86
CA GLN A 142 0.50 -5.36 17.34
C GLN A 142 0.33 -6.36 16.19
N ARG A 143 -0.68 -6.17 15.33
CA ARG A 143 -0.89 -7.03 14.16
C ARG A 143 0.28 -7.02 13.18
N LEU A 144 0.82 -5.84 12.90
CA LEU A 144 2.00 -5.71 12.05
C LEU A 144 3.22 -6.39 12.68
N GLN A 145 3.44 -6.20 13.99
CA GLN A 145 4.54 -6.81 14.70
C GLN A 145 4.49 -8.33 14.62
N ASP A 146 3.33 -8.93 14.85
CA ASP A 146 3.11 -10.39 14.88
C ASP A 146 3.03 -11.02 13.48
N SER A 147 2.92 -10.22 12.43
CA SER A 147 2.76 -10.68 11.06
C SER A 147 4.07 -11.17 10.42
N PRO A 148 4.00 -12.02 9.38
CA PRO A 148 5.15 -12.46 8.61
C PRO A 148 5.71 -11.37 7.66
N LEU A 149 5.25 -10.12 7.75
CA LEU A 149 5.81 -9.01 7.00
C LEU A 149 7.27 -8.77 7.40
N SER A 150 8.17 -8.77 6.44
CA SER A 150 9.57 -8.39 6.65
C SER A 150 9.74 -6.88 6.75
N LYS A 151 8.94 -6.14 6.00
CA LYS A 151 9.00 -4.67 5.94
C LYS A 151 7.63 -4.07 5.63
N VAL A 152 7.37 -2.88 6.18
CA VAL A 152 6.21 -2.04 5.87
C VAL A 152 6.73 -0.66 5.49
N VAL A 153 6.51 -0.23 4.25
CA VAL A 153 6.97 1.08 3.75
C VAL A 153 5.77 2.00 3.60
N VAL A 154 5.84 3.15 4.25
CA VAL A 154 4.73 4.11 4.26
C VAL A 154 5.21 5.50 3.87
N LEU A 155 4.31 6.34 3.35
CA LEU A 155 4.62 7.75 3.16
C LEU A 155 4.35 8.55 4.45
N ASP A 156 4.97 9.73 4.56
CA ASP A 156 4.84 10.62 5.71
C ASP A 156 3.60 11.53 5.67
N THR A 157 2.55 11.10 4.97
CA THR A 157 1.26 11.82 4.91
C THR A 157 0.56 11.93 6.25
N ILE A 158 0.89 11.01 7.17
CA ILE A 158 0.43 10.98 8.57
C ILE A 158 1.67 10.84 9.46
N VAL A 159 1.82 11.75 10.40
CA VAL A 159 2.93 11.69 11.36
C VAL A 159 2.78 10.47 12.27
N LEU A 160 3.78 9.62 12.29
CA LEU A 160 3.82 8.46 13.18
C LEU A 160 4.37 8.87 14.55
N PRO A 161 3.57 8.81 15.63
CA PRO A 161 4.06 9.04 16.98
C PRO A 161 5.01 7.91 17.41
N GLU A 162 5.86 8.16 18.40
CA GLU A 162 6.82 7.18 18.95
C GLU A 162 6.15 5.84 19.31
N SER A 163 4.92 5.90 19.85
CA SER A 163 4.14 4.72 20.24
C SER A 163 3.73 3.80 19.07
N LYS A 164 3.85 4.29 17.82
CA LYS A 164 3.54 3.53 16.60
C LYS A 164 4.78 3.15 15.79
N LYS A 165 5.97 3.42 16.29
CA LYS A 165 7.21 3.01 15.62
C LYS A 165 7.47 1.53 15.84
N LEU A 166 7.79 0.84 14.75
CA LEU A 166 8.30 -0.54 14.72
C LEU A 166 9.53 -0.58 13.82
N ASP A 167 10.50 -1.44 14.15
CA ASP A 167 11.73 -1.60 13.36
C ASP A 167 11.47 -1.95 11.89
N LYS A 168 10.36 -2.67 11.63
CA LYS A 168 9.96 -3.03 10.26
C LYS A 168 9.21 -1.93 9.50
N ILE A 169 8.86 -0.80 10.14
CA ILE A 169 8.19 0.32 9.48
C ILE A 169 9.23 1.34 9.01
N GLU A 170 9.24 1.60 7.71
CA GLU A 170 10.10 2.60 7.09
C GLU A 170 9.24 3.70 6.47
N VAL A 171 9.61 4.96 6.72
CA VAL A 171 8.85 6.14 6.27
C VAL A 171 9.57 6.82 5.13
N VAL A 172 8.88 6.99 3.99
CA VAL A 172 9.39 7.69 2.81
C VAL A 172 8.79 9.09 2.74
N PRO A 173 9.59 10.14 2.62
CA PRO A 173 9.12 11.52 2.65
C PRO A 173 8.40 11.92 1.35
N THR A 174 7.37 12.76 1.49
CA THR A 174 6.55 13.30 0.38
C THR A 174 6.88 14.75 0.03
N TYR A 175 7.66 15.44 0.85
CA TYR A 175 7.89 16.89 0.77
C TYR A 175 8.30 17.37 -0.63
N ALA A 176 9.16 16.61 -1.33
CA ALA A 176 9.64 17.02 -2.65
C ALA A 176 8.52 17.04 -3.70
N LEU A 177 7.58 16.08 -3.63
CA LEU A 177 6.44 16.02 -4.54
C LEU A 177 5.46 17.16 -4.26
N PHE A 178 5.20 17.46 -2.98
CA PHE A 178 4.35 18.59 -2.60
C PHE A 178 4.98 19.93 -2.98
N ALA A 179 6.30 20.10 -2.78
CA ALA A 179 7.00 21.32 -3.18
C ALA A 179 6.88 21.56 -4.70
N GLU A 180 7.15 20.54 -5.53
CA GLU A 180 7.00 20.63 -6.98
C GLU A 180 5.57 20.96 -7.40
N ALA A 181 4.56 20.36 -6.75
CA ALA A 181 3.17 20.64 -7.04
C ALA A 181 2.79 22.08 -6.68
N ILE A 182 3.28 22.61 -5.56
CA ILE A 182 3.06 23.99 -5.14
C ILE A 182 3.69 24.97 -6.13
N GLU A 183 4.95 24.74 -6.53
CA GLU A 183 5.64 25.57 -7.53
C GLU A 183 4.90 25.65 -8.87
N ARG A 184 4.20 24.57 -9.27
CA ARG A 184 3.40 24.55 -10.51
C ARG A 184 2.05 25.24 -10.40
N VAL A 185 1.59 25.49 -9.19
CA VAL A 185 0.30 26.13 -8.92
C VAL A 185 0.46 27.66 -8.86
N TYR A 186 1.63 28.14 -8.50
CA TYR A 186 2.01 29.56 -8.45
C TYR A 186 2.75 29.95 -9.74
#